data_8148482e83ba880a85ca6e9d398afccf
#
_entry.id   8148482e83ba880a85ca6e9d398afccf
#
_cell.length_a   1.000
_cell.length_b   1.000
_cell.length_c   1.000
_cell.angle_alpha   90.00
_cell.angle_beta   90.00
_cell.angle_gamma   90.00
#
_symmetry.space_group_name_H-M   'P 1'
#
loop_
_entity.id
_entity.type
_entity.pdbx_description
1 polymer ?
#
loop_
_entity_poly.entity_id
_entity_poly.type
_entity_poly.pdbx_seq_one_letter_code
_entity_poly.pdbx_strand_id
1 'polypeptide(L)'
;MSIPSPKDLITAACHFGHRKEKWNPKMKPHLFGVRRGIHIFDLQKTHDALKKACDELRSLQKSGKSILFVSTKLQSLQAIERVSRNLGQPVVT
;
A
#
# COMPACT_ATOMS: atom_id res chain seq x y z
N MET A 1 -12.84 5.36 -9.49
CA MET A 1 -12.10 5.39 -8.21
C MET A 1 -10.85 6.23 -8.40
N SER A 2 -10.64 7.21 -7.54
CA SER A 2 -9.45 8.04 -7.60
C SER A 2 -8.30 7.36 -6.81
N ILE A 3 -7.11 7.46 -7.37
CA ILE A 3 -5.90 6.94 -6.74
C ILE A 3 -5.19 8.12 -6.07
N PRO A 4 -4.69 7.96 -4.83
CA PRO A 4 -3.95 9.03 -4.16
C PRO A 4 -2.78 9.54 -5.02
N SER A 5 -2.62 10.86 -5.09
CA SER A 5 -1.49 11.46 -5.78
C SER A 5 -0.20 11.27 -4.96
N PRO A 6 0.99 11.44 -5.58
CA PRO A 6 2.23 11.42 -4.81
C PRO A 6 2.23 12.41 -3.64
N LYS A 7 1.60 13.57 -3.79
CA LYS A 7 1.47 14.56 -2.72
C LYS A 7 0.63 14.01 -1.55
N ASP A 8 -0.46 13.32 -1.85
CA ASP A 8 -1.30 12.69 -0.82
C ASP A 8 -0.51 11.61 -0.07
N LEU A 9 0.31 10.83 -0.79
CA LEU A 9 1.15 9.81 -0.19
C LEU A 9 2.20 10.42 0.75
N ILE A 10 2.80 11.56 0.39
CA ILE A 10 3.72 12.29 1.26
C ILE A 10 3.01 12.74 2.53
N THR A 11 1.82 13.32 2.39
CA THR A 11 1.02 13.80 3.53
C THR A 11 0.72 12.66 4.51
N ALA A 12 0.47 11.45 4.00
CA ALA A 12 0.23 10.27 4.82
C ALA A 12 1.52 9.56 5.27
N ALA A 13 2.69 10.14 5.00
CA ALA A 13 4.01 9.60 5.35
C ALA A 13 4.30 8.24 4.68
N CYS A 14 3.70 7.96 3.53
CA CYS A 14 3.93 6.70 2.80
C CYS A 14 5.33 6.59 2.20
N HIS A 15 6.09 7.68 2.19
CA HIS A 15 7.46 7.69 1.67
C HIS A 15 8.49 7.16 2.67
N PHE A 16 8.11 6.95 3.94
CA PHE A 16 9.01 6.38 4.94
C PHE A 16 8.98 4.86 4.90
N GLY A 17 10.16 4.26 4.78
CA GLY A 17 10.36 2.82 4.88
C GLY A 17 11.01 2.42 6.19
N HIS A 18 11.66 1.27 6.21
CA HIS A 18 12.39 0.78 7.35
C HIS A 18 13.70 1.56 7.55
N ARG A 19 14.25 1.51 8.75
CA ARG A 19 15.61 1.96 9.00
C ARG A 19 16.56 1.17 8.10
N LYS A 20 17.67 1.79 7.70
CA LYS A 20 18.63 1.17 6.77
C LYS A 20 19.17 -0.18 7.28
N GLU A 21 19.21 -0.40 8.59
CA GLU A 21 19.70 -1.65 9.18
C GLU A 21 18.68 -2.79 9.07
N LYS A 22 17.42 -2.49 8.78
CA LYS A 22 16.32 -3.47 8.78
C LYS A 22 15.71 -3.70 7.41
N TRP A 23 16.29 -3.13 6.37
CA TRP A 23 15.71 -3.26 5.04
C TRP A 23 16.10 -4.58 4.37
N ASN A 24 15.27 -4.98 3.40
CA ASN A 24 15.57 -6.10 2.54
C ASN A 24 16.15 -5.55 1.21
N PRO A 25 17.36 -5.98 0.80
CA PRO A 25 17.97 -5.49 -0.45
C PRO A 25 17.11 -5.66 -1.71
N LYS A 26 16.18 -6.61 -1.71
CA LYS A 26 15.25 -6.79 -2.83
C LYS A 26 14.31 -5.60 -3.04
N MET A 27 14.18 -4.73 -2.04
CA MET A 27 13.36 -3.51 -2.13
C MET A 27 14.07 -2.35 -2.82
N LYS A 28 15.36 -2.47 -3.11
CA LYS A 28 16.15 -1.40 -3.72
C LYS A 28 15.49 -0.74 -4.95
N PRO A 29 14.87 -1.48 -5.89
CA PRO A 29 14.23 -0.85 -7.04
C PRO A 29 13.07 0.09 -6.70
N HIS A 30 12.52 -0.02 -5.50
CA HIS A 30 11.36 0.76 -5.05
C HIS A 30 11.76 1.96 -4.18
N LEU A 31 13.05 2.12 -3.88
CA LEU A 31 13.53 3.12 -2.96
C LEU A 31 14.13 4.32 -3.70
N PHE A 32 13.87 5.52 -3.19
CA PHE A 32 14.48 6.76 -3.66
C PHE A 32 15.88 6.95 -3.07
N GLY A 33 16.06 6.65 -1.79
CA GLY A 33 17.32 6.82 -1.10
C GLY A 33 17.17 6.68 0.40
N VAL A 34 18.17 7.15 1.14
CA VAL A 34 18.19 7.11 2.60
C VAL A 34 18.28 8.54 3.14
N ARG A 35 17.42 8.88 4.10
CA ARG A 35 17.41 10.16 4.80
C ARG A 35 17.38 9.90 6.30
N ARG A 36 18.37 10.41 7.03
CA ARG A 36 18.47 10.26 8.50
C ARG A 36 18.39 8.79 8.95
N GLY A 37 19.03 7.90 8.19
CA GLY A 37 19.08 6.48 8.51
C GLY A 37 17.79 5.70 8.17
N ILE A 38 16.83 6.32 7.52
CA ILE A 38 15.57 5.69 7.09
C ILE A 38 15.49 5.67 5.57
N HIS A 39 15.14 4.53 5.00
CA HIS A 39 14.91 4.43 3.57
C HIS A 39 13.65 5.21 3.17
N ILE A 40 13.75 5.90 2.03
CA ILE A 40 12.63 6.67 1.47
C ILE A 40 12.18 5.97 0.18
N PHE A 41 10.89 5.68 0.10
CA PHE A 41 10.31 5.09 -1.11
C PHE A 41 10.24 6.12 -2.23
N ASP A 42 10.43 5.64 -3.46
CA ASP A 42 10.17 6.43 -4.65
C ASP A 42 8.65 6.48 -4.86
N LEU A 43 8.05 7.63 -4.56
CA LEU A 43 6.59 7.76 -4.59
C LEU A 43 6.00 7.70 -6.00
N GLN A 44 6.77 8.05 -7.03
CA GLN A 44 6.29 7.88 -8.39
C GLN A 44 6.11 6.40 -8.71
N LYS A 45 7.07 5.57 -8.30
CA LYS A 45 6.97 4.12 -8.46
C LYS A 45 5.83 3.54 -7.62
N THR A 46 5.65 4.05 -6.40
CA THR A 46 4.53 3.65 -5.53
C THR A 46 3.20 3.99 -6.19
N HIS A 47 3.07 5.18 -6.74
CA HIS A 47 1.85 5.62 -7.43
C HIS A 47 1.54 4.72 -8.63
N ASP A 48 2.54 4.42 -9.45
CA ASP A 48 2.37 3.57 -10.62
C ASP A 48 1.99 2.14 -10.24
N ALA A 49 2.63 1.60 -9.20
CA ALA A 49 2.31 0.26 -8.68
C ALA A 49 0.90 0.20 -8.10
N LEU A 50 0.48 1.25 -7.39
CA LEU A 50 -0.87 1.35 -6.83
C LEU A 50 -1.92 1.37 -7.94
N LYS A 51 -1.66 2.11 -9.02
CA LYS A 51 -2.54 2.14 -10.18
C LYS A 51 -2.71 0.76 -10.79
N LYS A 52 -1.60 0.04 -10.99
CA LYS A 52 -1.63 -1.33 -11.51
C LYS A 52 -2.41 -2.28 -10.59
N ALA A 53 -2.18 -2.17 -9.28
CA ALA A 53 -2.87 -2.99 -8.30
C ALA A 53 -4.39 -2.73 -8.32
N CYS A 54 -4.81 -1.48 -8.41
CA CYS A 54 -6.22 -1.12 -8.49
C CYS A 54 -6.87 -1.65 -9.76
N ASP A 55 -6.18 -1.57 -10.89
CA ASP A 55 -6.69 -2.09 -12.17
C ASP A 55 -6.86 -3.61 -12.11
N GLU A 56 -5.91 -4.32 -11.51
CA GLU A 56 -5.98 -5.77 -11.35
C GLU A 56 -7.12 -6.18 -10.43
N LEU A 57 -7.28 -5.50 -9.29
CA LEU A 57 -8.38 -5.77 -8.36
C LEU A 57 -9.74 -5.54 -9.02
N ARG A 58 -9.87 -4.48 -9.81
CA ARG A 58 -11.09 -4.20 -10.55
C ARG A 58 -11.41 -5.32 -11.54
N SER A 59 -10.40 -5.82 -12.23
CA SER A 59 -10.56 -6.95 -13.16
C SER A 59 -11.02 -8.21 -12.43
N LEU A 60 -10.43 -8.53 -11.28
CA LEU A 60 -10.82 -9.68 -10.46
C LEU A 60 -12.26 -9.54 -9.97
N GLN A 61 -12.68 -8.36 -9.56
CA GLN A 61 -14.03 -8.09 -9.10
C GLN A 61 -15.05 -8.31 -10.22
N LYS A 62 -14.74 -7.86 -11.44
CA LYS A 62 -15.59 -8.08 -12.61
C LYS A 62 -15.74 -9.57 -12.94
N SER A 63 -14.73 -10.37 -12.62
CA SER A 63 -14.77 -11.83 -12.80
C SER A 63 -15.57 -12.55 -11.72
N GLY A 64 -16.12 -11.84 -10.74
CA GLY A 64 -16.90 -12.43 -9.65
C GLY A 64 -16.06 -13.08 -8.56
N LYS A 65 -14.75 -12.83 -8.53
CA LYS A 65 -13.86 -13.38 -7.51
C LYS A 65 -13.93 -12.59 -6.22
N SER A 66 -13.76 -13.29 -5.10
CA SER A 66 -13.66 -12.65 -3.78
C SER A 66 -12.24 -12.20 -3.51
N ILE A 67 -12.11 -11.11 -2.77
CA ILE A 67 -10.81 -10.53 -2.38
C ILE A 67 -10.67 -10.67 -0.87
N LEU A 68 -9.60 -11.34 -0.42
CA LEU A 68 -9.29 -11.46 1.00
C LEU A 68 -8.34 -10.34 1.41
N PHE A 69 -8.80 -9.47 2.31
CA PHE A 69 -7.98 -8.40 2.87
C PHE A 69 -7.28 -8.89 4.13
N VAL A 70 -5.96 -8.74 4.18
CA VAL A 70 -5.14 -9.18 5.31
C VAL A 70 -4.40 -7.98 5.88
N SER A 71 -4.53 -7.77 7.19
CA SER A 71 -3.79 -6.75 7.91
C SER A 71 -3.27 -7.32 9.22
N THR A 72 -1.99 -7.14 9.47
CA THR A 72 -1.35 -7.52 10.73
C THR A 72 -0.90 -6.29 11.51
N LYS A 73 -1.08 -5.10 10.94
CA LYS A 73 -0.68 -3.84 11.56
C LYS A 73 -1.83 -3.24 12.36
N LEU A 74 -1.58 -2.93 13.62
CA LEU A 74 -2.59 -2.32 14.49
C LEU A 74 -3.13 -1.02 13.91
N GLN A 75 -2.28 -0.21 13.29
CA GLN A 75 -2.64 1.08 12.71
C GLN A 75 -3.64 0.98 11.56
N SER A 76 -3.74 -0.17 10.90
CA SER A 76 -4.64 -0.37 9.77
C SER A 76 -5.97 -1.02 10.16
N LEU A 77 -6.17 -1.36 11.44
CA LEU A 77 -7.34 -2.12 11.89
C LEU A 77 -8.65 -1.44 11.54
N GLN A 78 -8.78 -0.14 11.80
CA GLN A 78 -10.01 0.60 11.49
C GLN A 78 -10.30 0.65 10.00
N ALA A 79 -9.27 0.82 9.17
CA ALA A 79 -9.43 0.84 7.72
C ALA A 79 -9.91 -0.50 7.20
N ILE A 80 -9.35 -1.60 7.70
CA ILE A 80 -9.73 -2.96 7.31
C ILE A 80 -11.17 -3.27 7.73
N GLU A 81 -11.59 -2.88 8.93
CA GLU A 81 -12.96 -3.06 9.40
C GLU A 81 -13.94 -2.29 8.52
N ARG A 82 -13.60 -1.07 8.12
CA ARG A 82 -14.41 -0.26 7.24
C ARG A 82 -14.58 -0.91 5.87
N VAL A 83 -13.51 -1.47 5.32
CA VAL A 83 -13.53 -2.20 4.05
C VAL A 83 -14.46 -3.41 4.15
N SER A 84 -14.37 -4.18 5.23
CA SER A 84 -15.24 -5.34 5.45
C SER A 84 -16.71 -4.95 5.46
N ARG A 85 -17.05 -3.88 6.19
CA ARG A 85 -18.44 -3.42 6.30
C ARG A 85 -18.99 -2.87 4.98
N ASN A 86 -18.19 -2.07 4.27
CA ASN A 86 -18.65 -1.35 3.08
C ASN A 86 -18.68 -2.24 1.85
N LEU A 87 -17.77 -3.20 1.72
CA LEU A 87 -17.61 -4.01 0.52
C LEU A 87 -18.06 -5.45 0.70
N GLY A 88 -18.33 -5.89 1.92
CA GLY A 88 -18.72 -7.28 2.20
C GLY A 88 -17.63 -8.28 1.88
N GLN A 89 -16.37 -7.87 1.82
CA GLN A 89 -15.25 -8.75 1.52
C GLN A 89 -14.68 -9.36 2.80
N PRO A 90 -14.16 -10.61 2.75
CA PRO A 90 -13.54 -11.22 3.91
C PRO A 90 -12.24 -10.51 4.30
N VAL A 91 -11.98 -10.43 5.61
CA VAL A 91 -10.76 -9.82 6.14
C VAL A 91 -10.12 -10.73 7.18
N VAL A 92 -8.79 -10.62 7.30
CA VAL A 92 -8.01 -11.26 8.36
C VAL A 92 -7.22 -10.17 9.08
N THR A 93 -7.34 -10.12 10.39
CA THR A 93 -6.66 -9.15 11.23
C THR A 93 -5.77 -9.80 12.28
#